data_009e2f3fb260eca99b9f79720a704e69
#
_entry.id   009e2f3fb260eca99b9f79720a704e69
#
_cell.length_a   1.000
_cell.length_b   1.000
_cell.length_c   1.000
_cell.angle_alpha   90.00
_cell.angle_beta   90.00
_cell.angle_gamma   90.00
#
_symmetry.space_group_name_H-M   'P 1'
#
loop_
_entity.id
_entity.type
_entity.pdbx_description
1 polymer ?
#
loop_
_entity_poly.entity_id
_entity_poly.type
_entity_poly.pdbx_seq_one_letter_code
_entity_poly.pdbx_strand_id
1 'polypeptide(L)'
;FVLGFILFLTINGRMGYMAKIDHVAIALVAALLCSFLPLGVMVFLSAMFLLLHTYALSAECVVVLLLAYIIVLVIYLRFAPKAHLLLLLTPLLFVWKIPYAAPLAAGLFGTPGAAAAVAGGVVVYYVLAYITGNAQAFGGGESDTMLQRFSDMGTGVIENKEMLIVVTAFAITAILVYAIRRMSINYSRAIAVLVGTLADIVILLIGDLMYDANFSLAGVILGSIVCALIALVMQFFQFNLDYARTEKVQFEDDEYYYYVKAVPKMAVAVPEKRVKRITTQRANQNVRHSHGKGKTRK
;
A
#
# COMPACT_ATOMS: atom_id res chain seq x y z
N PHE A 1 11.46 10.77 -8.15
CA PHE A 1 12.89 10.62 -8.27
C PHE A 1 13.49 9.71 -7.18
N VAL A 2 13.39 10.07 -5.88
CA VAL A 2 14.04 9.35 -4.77
C VAL A 2 13.70 7.86 -4.74
N LEU A 3 12.41 7.52 -4.85
CA LEU A 3 11.98 6.11 -4.88
C LEU A 3 12.60 5.35 -6.06
N GLY A 4 12.61 5.95 -7.25
CA GLY A 4 13.21 5.35 -8.44
C GLY A 4 14.71 5.13 -8.28
N PHE A 5 15.40 6.11 -7.72
CA PHE A 5 16.83 6.01 -7.50
C PHE A 5 17.18 4.88 -6.52
N ILE A 6 16.47 4.80 -5.39
CA ILE A 6 16.61 3.70 -4.43
C ILE A 6 16.30 2.35 -5.08
N LEU A 7 15.23 2.27 -5.88
CA LEU A 7 14.83 1.05 -6.57
C LEU A 7 15.92 0.55 -7.52
N PHE A 8 16.41 1.40 -8.44
CA PHE A 8 17.42 1.00 -9.40
C PHE A 8 18.79 0.70 -8.76
N LEU A 9 19.18 1.45 -7.71
CA LEU A 9 20.38 1.12 -6.94
C LEU A 9 20.24 -0.24 -6.23
N THR A 10 19.05 -0.54 -5.70
CA THR A 10 18.80 -1.83 -5.04
C THR A 10 18.84 -2.97 -6.05
N ILE A 11 18.29 -2.78 -7.25
CA ILE A 11 18.36 -3.77 -8.33
C ILE A 11 19.82 -4.04 -8.72
N ASN A 12 20.61 -3.00 -8.99
CA ASN A 12 22.01 -3.13 -9.33
C ASN A 12 22.80 -3.83 -8.21
N GLY A 13 22.64 -3.38 -6.96
CA GLY A 13 23.36 -3.97 -5.82
C GLY A 13 22.97 -5.42 -5.49
N ARG A 14 21.78 -5.88 -5.88
CA ARG A 14 21.32 -7.25 -5.65
C ARG A 14 21.59 -8.19 -6.80
N MET A 15 21.47 -7.70 -8.01
CA MET A 15 21.65 -8.51 -9.23
C MET A 15 23.06 -8.38 -9.79
N GLY A 16 23.51 -7.17 -10.13
CA GLY A 16 24.89 -6.87 -10.55
C GLY A 16 25.49 -7.67 -11.71
N TYR A 17 24.70 -8.54 -12.37
CA TYR A 17 25.23 -9.47 -13.38
C TYR A 17 25.61 -8.78 -14.70
N MET A 18 24.95 -7.68 -15.05
CA MET A 18 25.21 -6.96 -16.29
C MET A 18 26.05 -5.71 -16.04
N ALA A 19 27.37 -5.84 -16.18
CA ALA A 19 28.34 -4.75 -15.92
C ALA A 19 28.00 -3.43 -16.66
N LYS A 20 27.38 -3.51 -17.85
CA LYS A 20 27.05 -2.32 -18.65
C LYS A 20 25.98 -1.43 -18.01
N ILE A 21 25.05 -1.98 -17.23
CA ILE A 21 23.97 -1.24 -16.57
C ILE A 21 24.18 -1.14 -15.05
N ASP A 22 25.15 -1.87 -14.51
CA ASP A 22 25.53 -1.83 -13.10
C ASP A 22 26.39 -0.59 -12.78
N HIS A 23 25.85 0.59 -13.09
CA HIS A 23 26.50 1.86 -12.79
C HIS A 23 25.52 2.81 -12.11
N VAL A 24 25.97 3.48 -11.07
CA VAL A 24 25.18 4.50 -10.33
C VAL A 24 24.67 5.58 -11.29
N ALA A 25 25.45 5.96 -12.31
CA ALA A 25 25.04 6.95 -13.31
C ALA A 25 23.79 6.49 -14.12
N ILE A 26 23.74 5.21 -14.49
CA ILE A 26 22.58 4.66 -15.23
C ILE A 26 21.35 4.59 -14.32
N ALA A 27 21.51 4.16 -13.06
CA ALA A 27 20.45 4.21 -12.07
C ALA A 27 19.90 5.62 -11.86
N LEU A 28 20.78 6.63 -11.83
CA LEU A 28 20.42 8.04 -11.70
C LEU A 28 19.62 8.54 -12.91
N VAL A 29 20.09 8.23 -14.14
CA VAL A 29 19.39 8.60 -15.38
C VAL A 29 18.02 7.92 -15.46
N ALA A 30 17.93 6.63 -15.12
CA ALA A 30 16.67 5.90 -15.09
C ALA A 30 15.70 6.50 -14.06
N ALA A 31 16.19 6.88 -12.89
CA ALA A 31 15.39 7.54 -11.85
C ALA A 31 14.91 8.92 -12.26
N LEU A 32 15.75 9.71 -12.97
CA LEU A 32 15.38 11.00 -13.53
C LEU A 32 14.28 10.83 -14.57
N LEU A 33 14.42 9.90 -15.49
CA LEU A 33 13.37 9.59 -16.48
C LEU A 33 12.04 9.23 -15.78
N CYS A 34 12.08 8.38 -14.76
CA CYS A 34 10.90 8.01 -13.98
C CYS A 34 10.27 9.18 -13.20
N SER A 35 11.03 10.24 -12.93
CA SER A 35 10.51 11.42 -12.23
C SER A 35 9.51 12.23 -13.08
N PHE A 36 9.65 12.19 -14.41
CA PHE A 36 8.76 12.88 -15.35
C PHE A 36 7.63 12.00 -15.90
N LEU A 37 7.73 10.69 -15.70
CA LEU A 37 6.81 9.71 -16.27
C LEU A 37 5.84 9.16 -15.21
N PRO A 38 4.67 8.63 -15.62
CA PRO A 38 3.73 8.00 -14.68
C PRO A 38 4.38 6.78 -13.99
N LEU A 39 3.95 6.50 -12.75
CA LEU A 39 4.45 5.36 -11.96
C LEU A 39 4.38 4.01 -12.68
N GLY A 40 3.42 3.82 -13.59
CA GLY A 40 3.33 2.61 -14.42
C GLY A 40 4.54 2.38 -15.29
N VAL A 41 5.18 3.45 -15.81
CA VAL A 41 6.41 3.36 -16.59
C VAL A 41 7.59 2.93 -15.71
N MET A 42 7.61 3.37 -14.45
CA MET A 42 8.62 2.94 -13.47
C MET A 42 8.53 1.44 -13.18
N VAL A 43 7.30 0.86 -13.11
CA VAL A 43 7.10 -0.60 -13.02
C VAL A 43 7.70 -1.29 -14.24
N PHE A 44 7.42 -0.80 -15.43
CA PHE A 44 7.94 -1.37 -16.67
C PHE A 44 9.47 -1.28 -16.75
N LEU A 45 10.05 -0.11 -16.47
CA LEU A 45 11.50 0.09 -16.49
C LEU A 45 12.21 -0.78 -15.45
N SER A 46 11.66 -0.92 -14.24
CA SER A 46 12.24 -1.78 -13.22
C SER A 46 12.21 -3.26 -13.62
N ALA A 47 11.11 -3.72 -14.23
CA ALA A 47 11.02 -5.06 -14.78
C ALA A 47 12.05 -5.28 -15.91
N MET A 48 12.24 -4.29 -16.78
CA MET A 48 13.24 -4.35 -17.86
C MET A 48 14.67 -4.40 -17.31
N PHE A 49 15.01 -3.63 -16.27
CA PHE A 49 16.31 -3.71 -15.60
C PHE A 49 16.56 -5.10 -15.03
N LEU A 50 15.57 -5.68 -14.36
CA LEU A 50 15.66 -7.02 -13.79
C LEU A 50 15.85 -8.09 -14.88
N LEU A 51 15.10 -8.00 -15.98
CA LEU A 51 15.26 -8.91 -17.14
C LEU A 51 16.64 -8.79 -17.77
N LEU A 52 17.20 -7.58 -17.93
CA LEU A 52 18.53 -7.37 -18.48
C LEU A 52 19.63 -7.96 -17.60
N HIS A 53 19.56 -7.78 -16.28
CA HIS A 53 20.51 -8.42 -15.36
C HIS A 53 20.40 -9.93 -15.39
N THR A 54 19.16 -10.46 -15.41
CA THR A 54 18.93 -11.91 -15.49
C THR A 54 19.41 -12.50 -16.81
N TYR A 55 19.27 -11.73 -17.92
CA TYR A 55 19.78 -12.14 -19.23
C TYR A 55 21.31 -12.30 -19.24
N ALA A 56 22.02 -11.44 -18.53
CA ALA A 56 23.46 -11.56 -18.39
C ALA A 56 23.89 -12.77 -17.55
N LEU A 57 22.99 -13.32 -16.73
CA LEU A 57 23.23 -14.53 -15.95
C LEU A 57 22.94 -15.80 -16.76
N SER A 58 21.72 -15.92 -17.30
CA SER A 58 21.27 -17.11 -18.06
C SER A 58 20.00 -16.78 -18.86
N ALA A 59 19.90 -17.33 -20.07
CA ALA A 59 18.73 -17.17 -20.93
C ALA A 59 17.50 -17.91 -20.35
N GLU A 60 17.70 -19.05 -19.69
CA GLU A 60 16.66 -19.86 -19.06
C GLU A 60 15.99 -19.08 -17.93
N CYS A 61 16.81 -18.41 -17.11
CA CYS A 61 16.33 -17.55 -16.01
C CYS A 61 15.44 -16.40 -16.50
N VAL A 62 15.79 -15.79 -17.63
CA VAL A 62 14.97 -14.73 -18.24
C VAL A 62 13.60 -15.23 -18.64
N VAL A 63 13.52 -16.42 -19.24
CA VAL A 63 12.22 -16.97 -19.69
C VAL A 63 11.30 -17.23 -18.50
N VAL A 64 11.82 -17.82 -17.41
CA VAL A 64 11.01 -18.07 -16.20
C VAL A 64 10.60 -16.76 -15.53
N LEU A 65 11.52 -15.79 -15.40
CA LEU A 65 11.22 -14.48 -14.86
C LEU A 65 10.19 -13.73 -15.72
N LEU A 66 10.31 -13.79 -17.04
CA LEU A 66 9.37 -13.17 -17.97
C LEU A 66 7.96 -13.78 -17.84
N LEU A 67 7.86 -15.11 -17.72
CA LEU A 67 6.58 -15.79 -17.49
C LEU A 67 5.96 -15.36 -16.15
N ALA A 68 6.76 -15.29 -15.08
CA ALA A 68 6.30 -14.79 -13.80
C ALA A 68 5.80 -13.34 -13.89
N TYR A 69 6.53 -12.47 -14.61
CA TYR A 69 6.10 -11.07 -14.84
C TYR A 69 4.80 -10.99 -15.64
N ILE A 70 4.62 -11.82 -16.68
CA ILE A 70 3.38 -11.84 -17.47
C ILE A 70 2.20 -12.21 -16.56
N ILE A 71 2.33 -13.25 -15.73
CA ILE A 71 1.28 -13.67 -14.79
C ILE A 71 0.96 -12.54 -13.79
N VAL A 72 1.99 -11.98 -13.16
CA VAL A 72 1.84 -10.86 -12.21
C VAL A 72 1.21 -9.67 -12.90
N LEU A 73 1.64 -9.31 -14.11
CA LEU A 73 1.12 -8.17 -14.86
C LEU A 73 -0.36 -8.35 -15.20
N VAL A 74 -0.78 -9.53 -15.67
CA VAL A 74 -2.19 -9.83 -16.00
C VAL A 74 -3.06 -9.68 -14.76
N ILE A 75 -2.66 -10.28 -13.62
CA ILE A 75 -3.40 -10.19 -12.36
C ILE A 75 -3.43 -8.74 -11.87
N TYR A 76 -2.29 -8.05 -11.88
CA TYR A 76 -2.15 -6.68 -11.45
C TYR A 76 -3.00 -5.72 -12.29
N LEU A 77 -2.93 -5.77 -13.61
CA LEU A 77 -3.72 -4.91 -14.49
C LEU A 77 -5.22 -5.17 -14.35
N ARG A 78 -5.61 -6.40 -14.05
CA ARG A 78 -7.02 -6.77 -13.86
C ARG A 78 -7.60 -6.27 -12.54
N PHE A 79 -6.85 -6.37 -11.44
CA PHE A 79 -7.38 -6.13 -10.09
C PHE A 79 -6.87 -4.85 -9.44
N ALA A 80 -5.65 -4.40 -9.75
CA ALA A 80 -4.97 -3.31 -9.06
C ALA A 80 -4.26 -2.30 -9.98
N PRO A 81 -4.86 -1.82 -11.09
CA PRO A 81 -4.16 -1.02 -12.10
C PRO A 81 -3.63 0.33 -11.56
N LYS A 82 -4.07 0.77 -10.39
CA LYS A 82 -3.64 2.02 -9.75
C LYS A 82 -2.65 1.82 -8.59
N ALA A 83 -2.34 0.58 -8.24
CA ALA A 83 -1.49 0.23 -7.10
C ALA A 83 -0.01 0.04 -7.48
N HIS A 84 0.50 0.85 -8.44
CA HIS A 84 1.89 0.80 -8.92
C HIS A 84 2.91 0.86 -7.78
N LEU A 85 2.67 1.77 -6.83
CA LEU A 85 3.56 1.99 -5.69
C LEU A 85 3.70 0.73 -4.83
N LEU A 86 2.58 0.03 -4.56
CA LEU A 86 2.61 -1.18 -3.74
C LEU A 86 3.33 -2.33 -4.44
N LEU A 87 3.13 -2.48 -5.76
CA LEU A 87 3.82 -3.50 -6.54
C LEU A 87 5.35 -3.30 -6.51
N LEU A 88 5.82 -2.05 -6.63
CA LEU A 88 7.26 -1.72 -6.58
C LEU A 88 7.83 -1.76 -5.16
N LEU A 89 7.05 -1.27 -4.18
CA LEU A 89 7.51 -1.14 -2.81
C LEU A 89 7.60 -2.51 -2.11
N THR A 90 6.71 -3.45 -2.42
CA THR A 90 6.70 -4.77 -1.76
C THR A 90 8.05 -5.49 -1.85
N PRO A 91 8.69 -5.69 -3.02
CA PRO A 91 10.02 -6.29 -3.08
C PRO A 91 11.08 -5.51 -2.31
N LEU A 92 11.01 -4.18 -2.32
CA LEU A 92 11.94 -3.32 -1.56
C LEU A 92 11.80 -3.52 -0.05
N LEU A 93 10.57 -3.67 0.45
CA LEU A 93 10.32 -3.90 1.88
C LEU A 93 10.91 -5.25 2.34
N PHE A 94 10.91 -6.27 1.49
CA PHE A 94 11.63 -7.52 1.78
C PHE A 94 13.14 -7.30 1.87
N VAL A 95 13.72 -6.52 0.96
CA VAL A 95 15.14 -6.17 1.00
C VAL A 95 15.51 -5.42 2.28
N TRP A 96 14.62 -4.54 2.75
CA TRP A 96 14.79 -3.79 4.00
C TRP A 96 14.38 -4.55 5.26
N LYS A 97 14.00 -5.83 5.12
CA LYS A 97 13.58 -6.72 6.23
C LYS A 97 12.35 -6.23 7.01
N ILE A 98 11.48 -5.48 6.34
CA ILE A 98 10.18 -5.01 6.88
C ILE A 98 9.01 -5.37 5.95
N PRO A 99 8.90 -6.63 5.47
CA PRO A 99 7.92 -7.02 4.46
C PRO A 99 6.47 -6.90 4.93
N TYR A 100 6.22 -7.13 6.22
CA TYR A 100 4.87 -7.12 6.82
C TYR A 100 4.19 -5.74 6.77
N ALA A 101 4.94 -4.66 6.48
CA ALA A 101 4.36 -3.35 6.23
C ALA A 101 3.56 -3.29 4.92
N ALA A 102 3.88 -4.15 3.92
CA ALA A 102 3.21 -4.15 2.62
C ALA A 102 1.70 -4.45 2.70
N PRO A 103 1.24 -5.56 3.33
CA PRO A 103 -0.18 -5.86 3.43
C PRO A 103 -0.93 -4.85 4.31
N LEU A 104 -0.31 -4.33 5.38
CA LEU A 104 -0.89 -3.30 6.22
C LEU A 104 -1.09 -1.98 5.44
N ALA A 105 -0.09 -1.55 4.69
CA ALA A 105 -0.18 -0.36 3.84
C ALA A 105 -1.25 -0.54 2.74
N ALA A 106 -1.29 -1.69 2.08
CA ALA A 106 -2.29 -2.01 1.07
C ALA A 106 -3.72 -1.96 1.63
N GLY A 107 -3.93 -2.54 2.80
CA GLY A 107 -5.21 -2.51 3.50
C GLY A 107 -5.59 -1.12 3.98
N LEU A 108 -4.67 -0.33 4.53
CA LEU A 108 -4.93 1.01 5.08
C LEU A 108 -5.17 2.07 4.00
N PHE A 109 -4.39 2.05 2.92
CA PHE A 109 -4.39 3.14 1.93
C PHE A 109 -4.95 2.73 0.57
N GLY A 110 -4.97 1.43 0.29
CA GLY A 110 -5.38 0.89 -1.00
C GLY A 110 -6.86 0.59 -1.14
N THR A 111 -7.18 -0.07 -2.24
CA THR A 111 -8.48 -0.71 -2.54
C THR A 111 -8.37 -2.21 -2.26
N PRO A 112 -9.46 -3.00 -2.26
CA PRO A 112 -9.38 -4.45 -2.07
C PRO A 112 -8.45 -5.13 -3.08
N GLY A 113 -8.43 -4.60 -4.32
CA GLY A 113 -7.54 -5.09 -5.38
C GLY A 113 -6.05 -4.85 -5.10
N ALA A 114 -5.69 -3.94 -4.19
CA ALA A 114 -4.30 -3.70 -3.82
C ALA A 114 -3.61 -4.94 -3.23
N ALA A 115 -4.39 -5.88 -2.68
CA ALA A 115 -3.89 -7.19 -2.27
C ALA A 115 -3.21 -7.94 -3.43
N ALA A 116 -3.74 -7.84 -4.66
CA ALA A 116 -3.13 -8.43 -5.85
C ALA A 116 -1.77 -7.79 -6.22
N ALA A 117 -1.62 -6.49 -6.01
CA ALA A 117 -0.34 -5.81 -6.24
C ALA A 117 0.72 -6.25 -5.22
N VAL A 118 0.34 -6.41 -3.94
CA VAL A 118 1.24 -6.93 -2.91
C VAL A 118 1.60 -8.38 -3.20
N ALA A 119 0.62 -9.23 -3.50
CA ALA A 119 0.86 -10.63 -3.88
C ALA A 119 1.82 -10.74 -5.07
N GLY A 120 1.61 -9.94 -6.11
CA GLY A 120 2.52 -9.86 -7.26
C GLY A 120 3.94 -9.42 -6.87
N GLY A 121 4.07 -8.43 -5.98
CA GLY A 121 5.37 -7.99 -5.47
C GLY A 121 6.10 -9.08 -4.66
N VAL A 122 5.36 -9.88 -3.89
CA VAL A 122 5.91 -11.06 -3.17
C VAL A 122 6.44 -12.08 -4.18
N VAL A 123 5.64 -12.43 -5.20
CA VAL A 123 6.07 -13.37 -6.24
C VAL A 123 7.36 -12.89 -6.91
N VAL A 124 7.41 -11.62 -7.32
CA VAL A 124 8.62 -11.04 -7.93
C VAL A 124 9.82 -11.18 -7.00
N TYR A 125 9.67 -10.87 -5.71
CA TYR A 125 10.76 -10.98 -4.75
C TYR A 125 11.29 -12.43 -4.63
N TYR A 126 10.39 -13.40 -4.45
CA TYR A 126 10.81 -14.81 -4.27
C TYR A 126 11.41 -15.42 -5.53
N VAL A 127 10.89 -15.08 -6.71
CA VAL A 127 11.49 -15.49 -7.99
C VAL A 127 12.91 -14.95 -8.12
N LEU A 128 13.12 -13.67 -7.81
CA LEU A 128 14.45 -13.07 -7.84
C LEU A 128 15.37 -13.64 -6.77
N ALA A 129 14.87 -13.90 -5.57
CA ALA A 129 15.63 -14.53 -4.49
C ALA A 129 16.08 -15.95 -4.88
N TYR A 130 15.21 -16.71 -5.55
CA TYR A 130 15.56 -18.04 -6.08
C TYR A 130 16.64 -17.96 -7.17
N ILE A 131 16.51 -17.03 -8.12
CA ILE A 131 17.52 -16.82 -9.19
C ILE A 131 18.86 -16.41 -8.58
N THR A 132 18.88 -15.45 -7.68
CA THR A 132 20.13 -14.96 -7.06
C THR A 132 20.78 -16.00 -6.15
N GLY A 133 19.96 -16.78 -5.43
CA GLY A 133 20.45 -17.86 -4.56
C GLY A 133 21.10 -19.01 -5.32
N ASN A 134 20.65 -19.28 -6.56
CA ASN A 134 21.15 -20.35 -7.41
C ASN A 134 22.00 -19.84 -8.60
N ALA A 135 22.48 -18.60 -8.54
CA ALA A 135 23.19 -17.96 -9.65
C ALA A 135 24.41 -18.73 -10.14
N GLN A 136 25.13 -19.41 -9.24
CA GLN A 136 26.30 -20.20 -9.59
C GLN A 136 25.91 -21.45 -10.40
N ALA A 137 24.79 -22.09 -10.08
CA ALA A 137 24.30 -23.26 -10.81
C ALA A 137 23.82 -22.88 -12.22
N PHE A 138 23.23 -21.71 -12.39
CA PHE A 138 22.71 -21.25 -13.69
C PHE A 138 23.75 -20.57 -14.57
N GLY A 139 24.83 -20.01 -13.98
CA GLY A 139 25.87 -19.26 -14.71
C GLY A 139 27.08 -20.10 -15.18
N GLY A 140 27.27 -21.32 -14.72
CA GLY A 140 28.55 -22.04 -14.91
C GLY A 140 28.52 -23.53 -15.30
N GLY A 141 27.37 -24.10 -15.57
CA GLY A 141 27.27 -25.57 -15.76
C GLY A 141 27.29 -26.05 -17.22
N GLU A 142 28.37 -26.66 -17.64
CA GLU A 142 28.45 -27.38 -18.94
C GLU A 142 27.76 -28.76 -18.94
N SER A 143 27.31 -29.27 -17.79
CA SER A 143 26.87 -30.67 -17.64
C SER A 143 25.37 -30.91 -17.81
N ASP A 144 24.53 -29.89 -17.60
CA ASP A 144 23.09 -30.08 -17.65
C ASP A 144 22.49 -29.57 -18.96
N THR A 145 21.56 -30.32 -19.51
CA THR A 145 20.83 -29.89 -20.71
C THR A 145 20.02 -28.63 -20.40
N MET A 146 19.92 -27.71 -21.36
CA MET A 146 19.14 -26.47 -21.24
C MET A 146 17.70 -26.73 -20.74
N LEU A 147 17.11 -27.86 -21.20
CA LEU A 147 15.76 -28.27 -20.79
C LEU A 147 15.69 -28.66 -19.33
N GLN A 148 16.72 -29.27 -18.77
CA GLN A 148 16.78 -29.67 -17.37
C GLN A 148 16.88 -28.47 -16.45
N ARG A 149 17.76 -27.51 -16.75
CA ARG A 149 17.86 -26.26 -16.02
C ARG A 149 16.54 -25.45 -16.01
N PHE A 150 15.86 -25.44 -17.16
CA PHE A 150 14.55 -24.79 -17.27
C PHE A 150 13.49 -25.47 -16.39
N SER A 151 13.49 -26.85 -16.42
CA SER A 151 12.60 -27.64 -15.56
C SER A 151 12.86 -27.40 -14.08
N ASP A 152 14.12 -27.46 -13.66
CA ASP A 152 14.53 -27.30 -12.25
C ASP A 152 14.21 -25.92 -11.73
N MET A 153 14.42 -24.89 -12.56
CA MET A 153 14.06 -23.53 -12.21
C MET A 153 12.54 -23.34 -12.10
N GLY A 154 11.78 -23.85 -13.07
CA GLY A 154 10.32 -23.79 -13.04
C GLY A 154 9.74 -24.48 -11.82
N THR A 155 10.21 -25.69 -11.53
CA THR A 155 9.80 -26.47 -10.36
C THR A 155 10.18 -25.76 -9.05
N GLY A 156 11.42 -25.26 -8.94
CA GLY A 156 11.88 -24.57 -7.73
C GLY A 156 11.14 -23.28 -7.42
N VAL A 157 10.64 -22.59 -8.44
CA VAL A 157 9.79 -21.40 -8.25
C VAL A 157 8.36 -21.80 -7.84
N ILE A 158 7.77 -22.80 -8.52
CA ILE A 158 6.37 -23.22 -8.29
C ILE A 158 6.22 -23.93 -6.93
N GLU A 159 7.19 -24.74 -6.54
CA GLU A 159 7.18 -25.50 -5.30
C GLU A 159 7.69 -24.70 -4.09
N ASN A 160 7.97 -23.41 -4.27
CA ASN A 160 8.42 -22.56 -3.17
C ASN A 160 7.30 -22.34 -2.15
N LYS A 161 7.32 -23.15 -1.10
CA LYS A 161 6.31 -23.14 -0.02
C LYS A 161 6.28 -21.80 0.71
N GLU A 162 7.44 -21.20 0.98
CA GLU A 162 7.53 -19.90 1.64
C GLU A 162 6.79 -18.81 0.82
N MET A 163 7.03 -18.78 -0.50
CA MET A 163 6.35 -17.83 -1.39
C MET A 163 4.83 -17.99 -1.31
N LEU A 164 4.33 -19.22 -1.42
CA LEU A 164 2.89 -19.49 -1.41
C LEU A 164 2.22 -19.07 -0.09
N ILE A 165 2.88 -19.37 1.04
CA ILE A 165 2.40 -18.99 2.37
C ILE A 165 2.35 -17.47 2.50
N VAL A 166 3.44 -16.76 2.13
CA VAL A 166 3.51 -15.30 2.27
C VAL A 166 2.54 -14.60 1.32
N VAL A 167 2.38 -15.07 0.08
CA VAL A 167 1.38 -14.55 -0.87
C VAL A 167 -0.01 -14.64 -0.27
N THR A 168 -0.36 -15.80 0.30
CA THR A 168 -1.67 -16.04 0.91
C THR A 168 -1.87 -15.18 2.15
N ALA A 169 -0.89 -15.15 3.06
CA ALA A 169 -0.92 -14.34 4.28
C ALA A 169 -1.12 -12.86 3.96
N PHE A 170 -0.30 -12.31 3.07
CA PHE A 170 -0.36 -10.90 2.73
C PHE A 170 -1.64 -10.51 1.99
N ALA A 171 -2.15 -11.38 1.11
CA ALA A 171 -3.42 -11.13 0.42
C ALA A 171 -4.59 -11.09 1.41
N ILE A 172 -4.69 -12.08 2.31
CA ILE A 172 -5.75 -12.15 3.33
C ILE A 172 -5.63 -10.96 4.29
N THR A 173 -4.44 -10.67 4.80
CA THR A 173 -4.19 -9.55 5.71
C THR A 173 -4.59 -8.22 5.08
N ALA A 174 -4.21 -7.96 3.82
CA ALA A 174 -4.56 -6.72 3.13
C ALA A 174 -6.09 -6.56 2.98
N ILE A 175 -6.80 -7.62 2.62
CA ILE A 175 -8.26 -7.62 2.50
C ILE A 175 -8.92 -7.42 3.87
N LEU A 176 -8.43 -8.09 4.92
CA LEU A 176 -8.94 -7.99 6.29
C LEU A 176 -8.79 -6.57 6.84
N VAL A 177 -7.59 -5.98 6.72
CA VAL A 177 -7.31 -4.59 7.12
C VAL A 177 -8.22 -3.62 6.37
N TYR A 178 -8.38 -3.82 5.05
CA TYR A 178 -9.29 -3.01 4.25
C TYR A 178 -10.74 -3.11 4.74
N ALA A 179 -11.23 -4.32 5.04
CA ALA A 179 -12.60 -4.54 5.50
C ALA A 179 -12.85 -3.86 6.86
N ILE A 180 -11.95 -4.06 7.83
CA ILE A 180 -12.09 -3.51 9.19
C ILE A 180 -12.01 -1.98 9.17
N ARG A 181 -11.08 -1.37 8.42
CA ARG A 181 -10.96 0.10 8.39
C ARG A 181 -12.21 0.80 7.87
N ARG A 182 -13.06 0.11 7.11
CA ARG A 182 -14.33 0.65 6.57
C ARG A 182 -15.51 0.52 7.53
N MET A 183 -15.35 -0.18 8.62
CA MET A 183 -16.40 -0.31 9.63
C MET A 183 -16.61 1.03 10.34
N SER A 184 -17.87 1.35 10.68
CA SER A 184 -18.26 2.57 11.40
C SER A 184 -17.97 2.50 12.90
N ILE A 185 -16.78 2.03 13.28
CA ILE A 185 -16.36 1.87 14.68
C ILE A 185 -15.35 2.97 14.99
N ASN A 186 -15.37 3.49 16.23
CA ASN A 186 -14.35 4.41 16.71
C ASN A 186 -12.97 3.71 16.63
N TYR A 187 -11.96 4.43 16.12
CA TYR A 187 -10.60 3.90 15.93
C TYR A 187 -10.50 2.70 14.97
N SER A 188 -11.46 2.53 14.03
CA SER A 188 -11.50 1.40 13.08
C SER A 188 -10.17 1.14 12.38
N ARG A 189 -9.40 2.19 12.05
CA ARG A 189 -8.10 2.07 11.39
C ARG A 189 -7.02 1.50 12.30
N ALA A 190 -6.95 1.94 13.56
CA ALA A 190 -5.99 1.40 14.52
C ALA A 190 -6.32 -0.08 14.84
N ILE A 191 -7.60 -0.38 15.03
CA ILE A 191 -8.08 -1.75 15.21
C ILE A 191 -7.74 -2.59 13.97
N ALA A 192 -7.90 -2.06 12.76
CA ALA A 192 -7.54 -2.75 11.52
C ALA A 192 -6.06 -3.13 11.48
N VAL A 193 -5.15 -2.23 11.89
CA VAL A 193 -3.72 -2.54 11.96
C VAL A 193 -3.45 -3.65 12.96
N LEU A 194 -4.00 -3.56 14.17
CA LEU A 194 -3.76 -4.57 15.22
C LEU A 194 -4.30 -5.95 14.81
N VAL A 195 -5.55 -6.01 14.35
CA VAL A 195 -6.17 -7.28 13.92
C VAL A 195 -5.47 -7.83 12.67
N GLY A 196 -5.11 -6.95 11.72
CA GLY A 196 -4.36 -7.35 10.53
C GLY A 196 -3.00 -7.94 10.87
N THR A 197 -2.26 -7.32 11.79
CA THR A 197 -0.96 -7.83 12.25
C THR A 197 -1.09 -9.17 12.93
N LEU A 198 -2.10 -9.35 13.80
CA LEU A 198 -2.36 -10.63 14.45
C LEU A 198 -2.72 -11.70 13.43
N ALA A 199 -3.59 -11.37 12.45
CA ALA A 199 -3.95 -12.31 11.39
C ALA A 199 -2.74 -12.71 10.55
N ASP A 200 -1.87 -11.77 10.18
CA ASP A 200 -0.66 -12.03 9.43
C ASP A 200 0.26 -13.00 10.17
N ILE A 201 0.54 -12.74 11.45
CA ILE A 201 1.34 -13.63 12.31
C ILE A 201 0.72 -15.03 12.35
N VAL A 202 -0.59 -15.14 12.61
CA VAL A 202 -1.28 -16.43 12.75
C VAL A 202 -1.23 -17.22 11.45
N ILE A 203 -1.48 -16.57 10.30
CA ILE A 203 -1.46 -17.24 8.98
C ILE A 203 -0.06 -17.74 8.67
N LEU A 204 0.97 -16.92 8.90
CA LEU A 204 2.36 -17.29 8.67
C LEU A 204 2.79 -18.46 9.57
N LEU A 205 2.42 -18.44 10.85
CA LEU A 205 2.76 -19.51 11.78
C LEU A 205 2.03 -20.83 11.45
N ILE A 206 0.75 -20.76 11.07
CA ILE A 206 0.00 -21.95 10.62
C ILE A 206 0.61 -22.49 9.33
N GLY A 207 0.96 -21.60 8.39
CA GLY A 207 1.61 -21.99 7.14
C GLY A 207 2.96 -22.68 7.39
N ASP A 208 3.77 -22.14 8.29
CA ASP A 208 5.05 -22.75 8.69
C ASP A 208 4.85 -24.15 9.28
N LEU A 209 3.91 -24.29 10.20
CA LEU A 209 3.61 -25.57 10.86
C LEU A 209 3.07 -26.63 9.88
N MET A 210 2.28 -26.23 8.89
CA MET A 210 1.66 -27.15 7.92
C MET A 210 2.62 -27.59 6.79
N TYR A 211 3.56 -26.73 6.41
CA TYR A 211 4.38 -26.93 5.23
C TYR A 211 5.89 -27.02 5.53
N ASP A 212 6.30 -26.90 6.80
CA ASP A 212 7.72 -26.88 7.24
C ASP A 212 8.54 -25.87 6.41
N ALA A 213 8.09 -24.61 6.38
CA ALA A 213 8.71 -23.56 5.57
C ALA A 213 9.96 -22.95 6.22
N ASN A 214 10.25 -23.32 7.49
CA ASN A 214 11.41 -22.88 8.27
C ASN A 214 11.48 -21.37 8.50
N PHE A 215 10.33 -20.70 8.72
CA PHE A 215 10.33 -19.31 9.12
C PHE A 215 10.94 -19.11 10.51
N SER A 216 11.72 -18.03 10.67
CA SER A 216 12.15 -17.62 12.00
C SER A 216 10.96 -17.06 12.78
N LEU A 217 10.42 -17.84 13.74
CA LEU A 217 9.30 -17.44 14.59
C LEU A 217 9.51 -16.06 15.22
N ALA A 218 10.71 -15.86 15.79
CA ALA A 218 11.06 -14.56 16.38
C ALA A 218 11.10 -13.45 15.31
N GLY A 219 11.59 -13.75 14.11
CA GLY A 219 11.63 -12.81 12.98
C GLY A 219 10.23 -12.41 12.54
N VAL A 220 9.30 -13.34 12.42
CA VAL A 220 7.90 -13.07 12.05
C VAL A 220 7.23 -12.19 13.10
N ILE A 221 7.31 -12.57 14.39
CA ILE A 221 6.62 -11.84 15.46
C ILE A 221 7.21 -10.43 15.63
N LEU A 222 8.53 -10.30 15.78
CA LEU A 222 9.17 -9.00 15.98
C LEU A 222 9.03 -8.11 14.75
N GLY A 223 9.21 -8.68 13.55
CA GLY A 223 9.05 -7.95 12.30
C GLY A 223 7.64 -7.43 12.11
N SER A 224 6.61 -8.23 12.39
CA SER A 224 5.21 -7.82 12.30
C SER A 224 4.87 -6.72 13.32
N ILE A 225 5.38 -6.80 14.55
CA ILE A 225 5.19 -5.74 15.57
C ILE A 225 5.81 -4.42 15.11
N VAL A 226 7.06 -4.45 14.62
CA VAL A 226 7.73 -3.25 14.10
C VAL A 226 6.96 -2.66 12.93
N CYS A 227 6.48 -3.49 12.00
CA CYS A 227 5.68 -3.05 10.86
C CYS A 227 4.32 -2.48 11.30
N ALA A 228 3.70 -3.04 12.33
CA ALA A 228 2.47 -2.49 12.92
C ALA A 228 2.69 -1.09 13.51
N LEU A 229 3.80 -0.87 14.23
CA LEU A 229 4.16 0.46 14.74
C LEU A 229 4.37 1.46 13.60
N ILE A 230 5.10 1.07 12.54
CA ILE A 230 5.27 1.90 11.35
C ILE A 230 3.91 2.23 10.72
N ALA A 231 3.02 1.26 10.58
CA ALA A 231 1.68 1.45 10.01
C ALA A 231 0.82 2.38 10.87
N LEU A 232 0.89 2.29 12.20
CA LEU A 232 0.20 3.19 13.13
C LEU A 232 0.72 4.64 13.02
N VAL A 233 2.04 4.81 12.90
CA VAL A 233 2.65 6.13 12.68
C VAL A 233 2.21 6.70 11.33
N MET A 234 2.26 5.93 10.26
CA MET A 234 1.78 6.38 8.94
C MET A 234 0.29 6.74 8.97
N GLN A 235 -0.54 5.92 9.65
CA GLN A 235 -1.95 6.21 9.84
C GLN A 235 -2.17 7.53 10.57
N PHE A 236 -1.41 7.78 11.64
CA PHE A 236 -1.50 9.03 12.40
C PHE A 236 -1.22 10.25 11.51
N PHE A 237 -0.11 10.24 10.77
CA PHE A 237 0.25 11.37 9.90
C PHE A 237 -0.74 11.59 8.76
N GLN A 238 -1.26 10.54 8.15
CA GLN A 238 -2.13 10.67 6.99
C GLN A 238 -3.58 11.06 7.35
N PHE A 239 -4.08 10.64 8.51
CA PHE A 239 -5.50 10.79 8.82
C PHE A 239 -5.79 11.74 9.99
N ASN A 240 -4.82 12.01 10.86
CA ASN A 240 -5.03 12.88 12.03
C ASN A 240 -4.50 14.31 11.84
N LEU A 241 -3.60 14.52 10.86
CA LEU A 241 -2.99 15.83 10.59
C LEU A 241 -3.65 16.61 9.44
N ASP A 242 -4.78 16.14 8.92
CA ASP A 242 -5.49 16.86 7.85
C ASP A 242 -6.32 18.01 8.42
N TYR A 243 -5.65 19.10 8.79
CA TYR A 243 -6.28 20.36 9.19
C TYR A 243 -6.99 21.08 8.03
N ALA A 244 -6.79 20.67 6.80
CA ALA A 244 -7.36 21.27 5.59
C ALA A 244 -8.82 20.87 5.34
N ARG A 245 -9.37 19.91 6.08
CA ARG A 245 -10.73 19.39 5.90
C ARG A 245 -11.84 20.19 6.55
N THR A 246 -11.62 21.46 6.82
CA THR A 246 -12.72 22.36 7.25
C THR A 246 -13.37 22.93 6.00
N GLU A 247 -14.40 22.30 5.50
CA GLU A 247 -15.21 22.84 4.41
C GLU A 247 -16.20 23.86 4.96
N LYS A 248 -16.12 25.11 4.47
CA LYS A 248 -17.16 26.12 4.66
C LYS A 248 -18.12 25.96 3.49
N VAL A 249 -19.27 25.38 3.75
CA VAL A 249 -20.34 25.22 2.75
C VAL A 249 -21.37 26.31 3.00
N GLN A 250 -21.66 27.10 1.98
CA GLN A 250 -22.70 28.10 2.00
C GLN A 250 -23.89 27.55 1.21
N PHE A 251 -25.05 27.55 1.84
CA PHE A 251 -26.33 27.27 1.20
C PHE A 251 -27.16 28.55 1.21
N GLU A 252 -27.90 28.79 0.16
CA GLU A 252 -28.80 29.94 -0.01
C GLU A 252 -30.21 29.41 -0.25
N ASP A 253 -31.16 29.94 0.47
CA ASP A 253 -32.59 29.75 0.26
C ASP A 253 -33.20 31.15 0.06
N ASP A 254 -34.42 31.26 -0.47
CA ASP A 254 -35.09 32.54 -0.79
C ASP A 254 -35.20 33.50 0.38
N GLU A 255 -35.06 33.01 1.62
CA GLU A 255 -35.19 33.84 2.84
C GLU A 255 -33.89 33.89 3.68
N TYR A 256 -32.91 32.94 3.52
CA TYR A 256 -31.77 32.85 4.44
C TYR A 256 -30.48 32.36 3.76
N TYR A 257 -29.34 32.94 4.19
CA TYR A 257 -27.99 32.41 3.91
C TYR A 257 -27.56 31.50 5.07
N TYR A 258 -27.23 30.24 4.74
CA TYR A 258 -26.75 29.24 5.70
C TYR A 258 -25.24 29.07 5.58
N TYR A 259 -24.51 29.45 6.63
CA TYR A 259 -23.07 29.21 6.72
C TYR A 259 -22.82 27.97 7.57
N VAL A 260 -22.47 26.85 6.96
CA VAL A 260 -22.19 25.60 7.67
C VAL A 260 -20.68 25.36 7.70
N LYS A 261 -20.14 25.21 8.90
CA LYS A 261 -18.76 24.80 9.11
C LYS A 261 -18.74 23.30 9.36
N ALA A 262 -18.36 22.51 8.33
CA ALA A 262 -18.15 21.08 8.48
C ALA A 262 -16.78 20.82 9.13
N VAL A 263 -16.76 20.26 10.34
CA VAL A 263 -15.54 19.87 11.06
C VAL A 263 -15.50 18.35 11.14
N PRO A 264 -14.37 17.70 10.81
CA PRO A 264 -14.25 16.25 10.95
C PRO A 264 -14.49 15.80 12.39
N LYS A 265 -15.27 14.75 12.59
CA LYS A 265 -15.69 14.24 13.92
C LYS A 265 -14.54 13.85 14.87
N MET A 266 -13.32 13.75 14.39
CA MET A 266 -12.20 13.19 15.15
C MET A 266 -11.31 14.19 15.91
N ALA A 267 -11.60 15.48 15.91
CA ALA A 267 -10.62 16.45 16.42
C ALA A 267 -11.09 17.50 17.42
N VAL A 268 -12.35 17.59 17.79
CA VAL A 268 -12.76 18.72 18.67
C VAL A 268 -13.77 18.27 19.72
N ALA A 269 -13.46 18.59 21.00
CA ALA A 269 -14.46 18.67 22.07
C ALA A 269 -15.65 19.50 21.56
N VAL A 270 -16.85 18.92 21.63
CA VAL A 270 -18.08 19.51 21.12
C VAL A 270 -18.23 20.92 21.74
N PRO A 271 -18.18 22.01 20.96
CA PRO A 271 -18.48 23.31 21.53
C PRO A 271 -19.94 23.32 21.95
N GLU A 272 -20.21 23.72 23.19
CA GLU A 272 -21.57 23.93 23.68
C GLU A 272 -22.35 24.81 22.70
N LYS A 273 -23.39 24.26 22.11
CA LYS A 273 -24.31 25.02 21.26
C LYS A 273 -25.05 26.03 22.11
N ARG A 274 -24.55 27.25 22.26
CA ARG A 274 -25.33 28.37 22.73
C ARG A 274 -26.26 28.81 21.62
N VAL A 275 -27.46 28.26 21.62
CA VAL A 275 -28.56 28.73 20.75
C VAL A 275 -29.08 30.06 21.30
N LYS A 276 -28.64 31.18 20.72
CA LYS A 276 -29.23 32.49 21.00
C LYS A 276 -30.53 32.59 20.20
N ARG A 277 -31.68 32.45 20.88
CA ARG A 277 -32.99 32.75 20.26
C ARG A 277 -33.07 34.24 19.98
N ILE A 278 -32.99 34.64 18.73
CA ILE A 278 -33.04 36.06 18.30
C ILE A 278 -34.48 36.55 18.07
N THR A 279 -35.47 35.70 18.20
CA THR A 279 -36.85 36.03 17.85
C THR A 279 -37.75 35.98 19.07
N THR A 280 -38.07 37.10 19.67
CA THR A 280 -39.42 37.33 20.24
C THR A 280 -39.60 38.76 20.81
N GLN A 281 -38.67 39.68 20.64
CA GLN A 281 -38.85 41.03 21.20
C GLN A 281 -39.43 42.08 20.21
N ARG A 282 -39.39 41.85 18.88
CA ARG A 282 -39.98 42.82 17.93
C ARG A 282 -41.49 42.68 17.72
N ALA A 283 -42.05 41.51 17.88
CA ALA A 283 -43.50 41.29 17.71
C ALA A 283 -44.33 41.96 18.85
N ASN A 284 -43.82 42.01 20.09
CA ASN A 284 -44.54 42.57 21.21
C ASN A 284 -44.49 44.13 21.31
N GLN A 285 -43.57 44.79 20.61
CA GLN A 285 -43.55 46.27 20.59
C GLN A 285 -44.57 46.86 19.62
N ASN A 286 -44.85 46.20 18.49
CA ASN A 286 -45.81 46.64 17.49
C ASN A 286 -47.26 46.49 17.96
N VAL A 287 -47.58 45.53 18.85
CA VAL A 287 -48.93 45.32 19.41
C VAL A 287 -49.23 46.36 20.50
N ARG A 288 -48.22 46.83 21.21
CA ARG A 288 -48.43 47.91 22.25
C ARG A 288 -48.64 49.31 21.64
N HIS A 289 -48.13 49.59 20.44
CA HIS A 289 -48.32 50.88 19.77
C HIS A 289 -49.67 50.99 19.03
N SER A 290 -50.32 49.88 18.67
CA SER A 290 -51.65 49.92 18.04
C SER A 290 -52.81 50.04 18.98
N HIS A 291 -52.63 49.73 20.29
CA HIS A 291 -53.71 49.85 21.30
C HIS A 291 -53.75 51.22 22.07
N GLY A 292 -52.75 52.09 21.84
CA GLY A 292 -52.63 53.37 22.50
C GLY A 292 -53.31 54.58 21.79
N LYS A 293 -53.80 54.36 20.52
CA LYS A 293 -54.36 55.47 19.70
C LYS A 293 -55.89 55.48 19.55
N GLY A 294 -56.61 54.74 20.39
CA GLY A 294 -58.08 54.60 20.28
C GLY A 294 -58.93 55.18 21.42
N LYS A 295 -58.42 56.04 22.26
CA LYS A 295 -59.25 56.69 23.32
C LYS A 295 -58.87 58.15 23.55
N THR A 296 -59.27 59.07 22.63
CA THR A 296 -59.57 60.46 22.94
C THR A 296 -60.31 61.05 21.75
N ARG A 297 -61.65 60.94 21.80
CA ARG A 297 -62.62 61.89 21.24
C ARG A 297 -64.02 61.47 21.71
N LYS A 298 -64.41 61.97 22.83
CA LYS A 298 -65.68 62.73 23.14
C LYS A 298 -65.51 63.39 24.48
#